data_7de865ed72f93df61817afe06301b9d9
#
_entry.id   7de865ed72f93df61817afe06301b9d9
#
_cell.length_a   1.000
_cell.length_b   1.000
_cell.length_c   1.000
_cell.angle_alpha   90.00
_cell.angle_beta   90.00
_cell.angle_gamma   90.00
#
_symmetry.space_group_name_H-M   'P 1'
#
loop_
_entity.id
_entity.type
_entity.pdbx_description
1 polymer ?
#
loop_
_entity_poly.entity_id
_entity_poly.type
_entity_poly.pdbx_seq_one_letter_code
_entity_poly.pdbx_strand_id
1 'polypeptide(L)'
;SSFCQAQTICDNGMAGIYPCNDYDLMARIPMLALTDEPSADGSDIWGWTDPLDNKEYALVGTTHSTAFVDISVPTNPILLGRLPSETGVNLWRDIKVYNNFAFIVADNVGLHGIQVFDLTRLRSVATPPETFAADTVYTGDGDAGDLVIDSCHNIIINENEGIAYLVGCDAANGGPIFINLSDPLAPTTLGSYSDDGYTHDAQVITYDGPDVAPDPNTTGIPTYVGREIMVASNGSFGGVDKLIILDVTNKSSVTKIAEITYSQPGYAHQGWFTDDHRYFIFGDISCCVLRR
;
A
#
# COMPACT_ATOMS: atom_id res chain seq x y z
N SER A 1 5.64 -0.86 -30.43
CA SER A 1 4.25 -0.43 -30.68
C SER A 1 3.42 -0.78 -29.46
N SER A 2 3.13 0.19 -28.61
CA SER A 2 2.20 0.02 -27.50
C SER A 2 0.80 -0.15 -28.09
N PHE A 3 0.29 -1.37 -28.06
CA PHE A 3 -1.11 -1.60 -28.40
C PHE A 3 -1.94 -1.37 -27.14
N CYS A 4 -2.32 -0.12 -26.89
CA CYS A 4 -3.47 0.15 -26.04
C CYS A 4 -4.71 -0.33 -26.79
N GLN A 5 -5.46 -1.25 -26.18
CA GLN A 5 -6.74 -1.67 -26.75
C GLN A 5 -7.76 -0.59 -26.39
N ALA A 6 -8.44 -0.04 -27.38
CA ALA A 6 -9.53 0.92 -27.20
C ALA A 6 -10.72 0.28 -26.46
N GLN A 7 -11.67 1.11 -26.03
CA GLN A 7 -12.91 0.69 -25.37
C GLN A 7 -13.58 -0.48 -26.08
N THR A 8 -13.94 -1.48 -25.28
CA THR A 8 -14.70 -2.65 -25.71
C THR A 8 -15.97 -2.76 -24.89
N ILE A 9 -17.11 -2.67 -25.55
CA ILE A 9 -18.42 -2.71 -24.90
C ILE A 9 -18.65 -4.11 -24.31
N CYS A 10 -19.28 -4.15 -23.13
CA CYS A 10 -19.79 -5.38 -22.53
C CYS A 10 -21.03 -5.84 -23.29
N ASP A 11 -20.89 -6.83 -24.13
CA ASP A 11 -21.99 -7.44 -24.90
C ASP A 11 -22.11 -8.92 -24.55
N ASN A 12 -23.32 -9.36 -24.22
CA ASN A 12 -23.63 -10.74 -23.85
C ASN A 12 -22.70 -11.33 -22.76
N GLY A 13 -22.31 -10.51 -21.78
CA GLY A 13 -21.45 -10.90 -20.67
C GLY A 13 -19.96 -10.96 -20.99
N MET A 14 -19.54 -10.40 -22.14
CA MET A 14 -18.15 -10.37 -22.57
C MET A 14 -17.74 -8.97 -23.08
N ALA A 15 -16.59 -8.47 -22.64
CA ALA A 15 -15.89 -7.33 -23.22
C ALA A 15 -14.62 -7.88 -23.93
N GLY A 16 -14.75 -8.20 -25.20
CA GLY A 16 -13.72 -8.92 -25.95
C GLY A 16 -13.53 -10.35 -25.41
N ILE A 17 -12.37 -10.64 -24.83
CA ILE A 17 -12.06 -11.95 -24.21
C ILE A 17 -12.33 -11.99 -22.70
N TYR A 18 -12.76 -10.87 -22.10
CA TYR A 18 -12.95 -10.74 -20.66
C TYR A 18 -14.42 -10.87 -20.29
N PRO A 19 -14.77 -11.69 -19.28
CA PRO A 19 -16.11 -11.69 -18.72
C PRO A 19 -16.45 -10.30 -18.14
N CYS A 20 -17.66 -9.84 -18.37
CA CYS A 20 -18.14 -8.57 -17.85
C CYS A 20 -19.60 -8.68 -17.37
N ASN A 21 -20.01 -7.76 -16.49
CA ASN A 21 -21.37 -7.64 -16.03
C ASN A 21 -21.75 -6.15 -16.01
N ASP A 22 -22.30 -5.67 -17.13
CA ASP A 22 -22.73 -4.28 -17.35
C ASP A 22 -21.61 -3.21 -17.30
N TYR A 23 -20.33 -3.61 -17.31
CA TYR A 23 -19.19 -2.70 -17.34
C TYR A 23 -18.36 -2.90 -18.60
N ASP A 24 -18.11 -1.81 -19.31
CA ASP A 24 -17.23 -1.79 -20.46
C ASP A 24 -15.75 -1.87 -20.06
N LEU A 25 -14.93 -2.52 -20.87
CA LEU A 25 -13.48 -2.42 -20.76
C LEU A 25 -13.01 -1.14 -21.44
N MET A 26 -12.60 -0.15 -20.68
CA MET A 26 -12.19 1.15 -21.23
C MET A 26 -10.88 1.07 -22.00
N ALA A 27 -9.88 0.38 -21.46
CA ALA A 27 -8.59 0.15 -22.10
C ALA A 27 -7.84 -1.01 -21.45
N ARG A 28 -6.82 -1.51 -22.12
CA ARG A 28 -5.88 -2.50 -21.59
C ARG A 28 -4.46 -2.16 -22.05
N ILE A 29 -3.55 -2.04 -21.09
CA ILE A 29 -2.10 -1.98 -21.36
C ILE A 29 -1.52 -3.37 -21.00
N PRO A 30 -0.91 -4.10 -21.95
CA PRO A 30 -0.24 -5.35 -21.63
C PRO A 30 0.94 -5.15 -20.68
N MET A 31 1.24 -6.13 -19.83
CA MET A 31 2.36 -6.08 -18.88
C MET A 31 3.69 -5.75 -19.56
N LEU A 32 3.98 -6.40 -20.71
CA LEU A 32 5.18 -6.11 -21.48
C LEU A 32 5.27 -4.64 -21.94
N ALA A 33 4.14 -3.99 -22.21
CA ALA A 33 4.14 -2.56 -22.57
C ALA A 33 4.37 -1.65 -21.33
N LEU A 34 3.97 -2.11 -20.15
CA LEU A 34 4.24 -1.39 -18.88
C LEU A 34 5.71 -1.51 -18.46
N THR A 35 6.36 -2.64 -18.69
CA THR A 35 7.65 -2.96 -18.04
C THR A 35 8.83 -3.06 -19.01
N ASP A 36 8.61 -3.36 -20.29
CA ASP A 36 9.59 -3.83 -21.29
C ASP A 36 10.27 -5.16 -20.93
N GLU A 37 9.74 -5.88 -19.91
CA GLU A 37 10.30 -7.12 -19.39
C GLU A 37 9.32 -8.28 -19.60
N PRO A 38 9.66 -9.28 -20.43
CA PRO A 38 8.73 -10.36 -20.77
C PRO A 38 8.30 -11.24 -19.60
N SER A 39 9.10 -11.29 -18.53
CA SER A 39 8.85 -12.10 -17.33
C SER A 39 8.23 -11.31 -16.19
N ALA A 40 7.89 -10.04 -16.40
CA ALA A 40 7.33 -9.23 -15.35
C ALA A 40 5.86 -9.56 -15.07
N ASP A 41 5.52 -9.58 -13.80
CA ASP A 41 4.16 -9.65 -13.29
C ASP A 41 3.79 -8.33 -12.60
N GLY A 42 2.47 -8.07 -12.49
CA GLY A 42 1.94 -6.95 -11.72
C GLY A 42 1.84 -7.31 -10.24
N SER A 43 2.01 -6.31 -9.40
CA SER A 43 1.84 -6.40 -7.95
C SER A 43 0.70 -5.48 -7.51
N ASP A 44 0.98 -4.45 -6.73
CA ASP A 44 0.00 -3.50 -6.24
C ASP A 44 -0.27 -2.36 -7.23
N ILE A 45 -1.33 -1.61 -6.97
CA ILE A 45 -1.71 -0.42 -7.73
C ILE A 45 -2.22 0.65 -6.78
N TRP A 46 -1.80 1.89 -7.00
CA TRP A 46 -2.35 3.06 -6.33
C TRP A 46 -2.74 4.15 -7.31
N GLY A 47 -3.49 5.14 -6.86
CA GLY A 47 -3.93 6.28 -7.67
C GLY A 47 -3.35 7.61 -7.19
N TRP A 48 -3.20 8.56 -8.09
CA TRP A 48 -2.94 9.95 -7.77
C TRP A 48 -3.77 10.85 -8.67
N THR A 49 -4.54 11.74 -8.05
CA THR A 49 -5.22 12.84 -8.73
C THR A 49 -4.37 14.09 -8.58
N ASP A 50 -3.90 14.67 -9.67
CA ASP A 50 -3.12 15.89 -9.62
C ASP A 50 -3.99 17.06 -9.15
N PRO A 51 -3.67 17.70 -8.00
CA PRO A 51 -4.47 18.80 -7.49
C PRO A 51 -4.37 20.07 -8.37
N LEU A 52 -3.42 20.13 -9.32
CA LEU A 52 -3.26 21.28 -10.20
C LEU A 52 -4.28 21.30 -11.34
N ASP A 53 -4.50 20.16 -11.99
CA ASP A 53 -5.30 20.09 -13.22
C ASP A 53 -6.33 18.93 -13.21
N ASN A 54 -6.46 18.22 -12.10
CA ASN A 54 -7.35 17.07 -11.88
C ASN A 54 -7.09 15.90 -12.85
N LYS A 55 -5.88 15.78 -13.37
CA LYS A 55 -5.50 14.57 -14.09
C LYS A 55 -5.37 13.39 -13.15
N GLU A 56 -5.74 12.23 -13.69
CA GLU A 56 -5.74 10.96 -12.98
C GLU A 56 -4.56 10.10 -13.43
N TYR A 57 -3.84 9.54 -12.45
CA TYR A 57 -2.69 8.68 -12.72
C TYR A 57 -2.82 7.37 -11.97
N ALA A 58 -2.48 6.27 -12.64
CA ALA A 58 -2.28 4.97 -12.03
C ALA A 58 -0.78 4.72 -11.80
N LEU A 59 -0.44 4.35 -10.58
CA LEU A 59 0.89 3.94 -10.16
C LEU A 59 0.87 2.42 -10.04
N VAL A 60 1.53 1.72 -10.95
CA VAL A 60 1.44 0.27 -11.06
C VAL A 60 2.75 -0.36 -10.62
N GLY A 61 2.73 -1.06 -9.50
CA GLY A 61 3.84 -1.88 -9.02
C GLY A 61 4.02 -3.11 -9.91
N THR A 62 5.24 -3.37 -10.30
CA THR A 62 5.61 -4.54 -11.09
C THR A 62 6.83 -5.22 -10.50
N THR A 63 7.15 -6.41 -10.96
CA THR A 63 8.34 -7.16 -10.50
C THR A 63 9.63 -6.34 -10.54
N HIS A 64 9.77 -5.41 -11.50
CA HIS A 64 11.04 -4.71 -11.78
C HIS A 64 11.00 -3.21 -11.48
N SER A 65 9.80 -2.61 -11.40
CA SER A 65 9.65 -1.17 -11.38
C SER A 65 8.27 -0.73 -10.89
N THR A 66 8.10 0.56 -10.70
CA THR A 66 6.79 1.20 -10.63
C THR A 66 6.55 1.94 -11.95
N ALA A 67 5.45 1.64 -12.64
CA ALA A 67 5.04 2.30 -13.86
C ALA A 67 4.03 3.42 -13.55
N PHE A 68 4.19 4.58 -14.17
CA PHE A 68 3.29 5.73 -14.04
C PHE A 68 2.49 5.91 -15.32
N VAL A 69 1.17 5.83 -15.21
CA VAL A 69 0.25 5.86 -16.35
C VAL A 69 -0.74 7.00 -16.18
N ASP A 70 -0.80 7.93 -17.13
CA ASP A 70 -1.88 8.92 -17.23
C ASP A 70 -3.15 8.21 -17.72
N ILE A 71 -4.17 8.17 -16.88
CA ILE A 71 -5.48 7.55 -17.13
C ILE A 71 -6.60 8.59 -17.23
N SER A 72 -6.27 9.87 -17.34
CA SER A 72 -7.24 10.98 -17.43
C SER A 72 -8.19 10.82 -18.62
N VAL A 73 -7.75 10.13 -19.67
CA VAL A 73 -8.61 9.66 -20.76
C VAL A 73 -8.69 8.13 -20.67
N PRO A 74 -9.71 7.56 -20.00
CA PRO A 74 -9.75 6.13 -19.70
C PRO A 74 -9.66 5.21 -20.92
N THR A 75 -10.08 5.68 -22.10
CA THR A 75 -9.99 4.94 -23.37
C THR A 75 -8.65 5.07 -24.07
N ASN A 76 -7.75 5.90 -23.57
CA ASN A 76 -6.43 6.16 -24.15
C ASN A 76 -5.39 6.42 -23.04
N PRO A 77 -5.13 5.46 -22.15
CA PRO A 77 -4.11 5.62 -21.12
C PRO A 77 -2.72 5.72 -21.74
N ILE A 78 -1.87 6.56 -21.14
CA ILE A 78 -0.51 6.83 -21.63
C ILE A 78 0.50 6.44 -20.55
N LEU A 79 1.36 5.48 -20.85
CA LEU A 79 2.51 5.19 -20.00
C LEU A 79 3.50 6.37 -20.07
N LEU A 80 3.64 7.10 -18.96
CA LEU A 80 4.54 8.24 -18.88
C LEU A 80 5.99 7.83 -18.60
N GLY A 81 6.18 6.81 -17.79
CA GLY A 81 7.51 6.31 -17.47
C GLY A 81 7.53 5.28 -16.40
N ARG A 82 8.74 4.92 -15.98
CA ARG A 82 9.02 3.88 -14.97
C ARG A 82 10.06 4.34 -13.98
N LEU A 83 9.87 4.02 -12.73
CA LEU A 83 10.88 4.10 -11.69
C LEU A 83 11.39 2.67 -11.43
N PRO A 84 12.60 2.32 -11.82
CA PRO A 84 13.18 1.01 -11.52
C PRO A 84 13.23 0.72 -10.01
N SER A 85 13.20 -0.55 -9.64
CA SER A 85 13.44 -0.98 -8.26
C SER A 85 14.82 -0.48 -7.80
N GLU A 86 14.92 0.01 -6.57
CA GLU A 86 16.20 0.46 -6.01
C GLU A 86 17.20 -0.70 -5.92
N THR A 87 16.73 -1.85 -5.48
CA THR A 87 17.52 -3.07 -5.40
C THR A 87 16.69 -4.25 -5.90
N GLY A 88 17.33 -5.30 -6.35
CA GLY A 88 16.70 -6.60 -6.61
C GLY A 88 15.47 -6.59 -7.50
N VAL A 89 14.91 -7.77 -7.70
CA VAL A 89 13.73 -8.01 -8.53
C VAL A 89 12.83 -8.99 -7.79
N ASN A 90 11.62 -8.58 -7.46
CA ASN A 90 10.63 -9.44 -6.84
C ASN A 90 9.20 -8.98 -7.19
N LEU A 91 8.25 -9.90 -7.07
CA LEU A 91 6.84 -9.63 -7.36
C LEU A 91 6.25 -8.60 -6.39
N TRP A 92 6.54 -8.72 -5.09
CA TRP A 92 5.85 -7.94 -4.06
C TRP A 92 6.41 -6.53 -3.95
N ARG A 93 5.55 -5.58 -4.26
CA ARG A 93 5.81 -4.13 -4.20
C ARG A 93 4.52 -3.42 -3.84
N ASP A 94 4.58 -2.49 -2.89
CA ASP A 94 3.43 -1.70 -2.47
C ASP A 94 3.71 -0.20 -2.61
N ILE A 95 2.65 0.57 -2.87
CA ILE A 95 2.71 1.98 -3.24
C ILE A 95 1.61 2.74 -2.52
N LYS A 96 1.97 3.86 -1.88
CA LYS A 96 0.99 4.83 -1.38
C LYS A 96 1.42 6.24 -1.77
N VAL A 97 0.48 7.16 -1.71
CA VAL A 97 0.69 8.58 -2.09
C VAL A 97 0.38 9.47 -0.89
N TYR A 98 1.24 10.46 -0.67
CA TYR A 98 1.01 11.53 0.29
C TYR A 98 1.62 12.84 -0.23
N ASN A 99 0.89 13.95 -0.18
CA ASN A 99 1.36 15.29 -0.58
C ASN A 99 2.08 15.33 -1.94
N ASN A 100 1.51 14.73 -2.97
CA ASN A 100 2.08 14.62 -4.32
C ASN A 100 3.37 13.79 -4.42
N PHE A 101 3.70 12.99 -3.43
CA PHE A 101 4.82 12.06 -3.47
C PHE A 101 4.33 10.62 -3.42
N ALA A 102 4.90 9.77 -4.24
CA ALA A 102 4.75 8.32 -4.14
C ALA A 102 5.80 7.77 -3.19
N PHE A 103 5.37 6.89 -2.28
CA PHE A 103 6.22 6.12 -1.37
C PHE A 103 6.08 4.66 -1.75
N ILE A 104 7.20 4.03 -2.06
CA ILE A 104 7.24 2.70 -2.67
C ILE A 104 8.17 1.81 -1.86
N VAL A 105 7.65 0.67 -1.43
CA VAL A 105 8.42 -0.40 -0.79
C VAL A 105 8.44 -1.65 -1.65
N ALA A 106 9.39 -2.55 -1.39
CA ALA A 106 9.44 -3.86 -2.02
C ALA A 106 9.95 -4.90 -1.04
N ASP A 107 9.45 -6.14 -1.19
CA ASP A 107 9.77 -7.24 -0.32
C ASP A 107 10.77 -8.21 -0.95
N ASN A 108 11.61 -8.85 -0.11
CA ASN A 108 12.62 -9.84 -0.49
C ASN A 108 13.63 -9.34 -1.56
N VAL A 109 14.03 -8.09 -1.49
CA VAL A 109 14.95 -7.45 -2.45
C VAL A 109 16.21 -6.84 -1.78
N GLY A 110 16.42 -7.11 -0.51
CA GLY A 110 17.54 -6.56 0.27
C GLY A 110 17.32 -5.11 0.65
N LEU A 111 18.36 -4.31 0.73
CA LEU A 111 18.30 -2.92 1.20
C LEU A 111 17.63 -1.99 0.17
N HIS A 112 16.33 -2.13 0.04
CA HIS A 112 15.50 -1.33 -0.85
C HIS A 112 15.07 -0.01 -0.20
N GLY A 113 14.66 -0.08 1.06
CA GLY A 113 14.12 1.06 1.78
C GLY A 113 12.78 1.55 1.22
N ILE A 114 12.50 2.82 1.41
CA ILE A 114 11.35 3.53 0.82
C ILE A 114 11.88 4.38 -0.33
N GLN A 115 11.53 4.06 -1.57
CA GLN A 115 11.74 4.98 -2.69
C GLN A 115 10.68 6.08 -2.62
N VAL A 116 11.10 7.34 -2.69
CA VAL A 116 10.21 8.51 -2.75
C VAL A 116 10.33 9.16 -4.10
N PHE A 117 9.18 9.44 -4.73
CA PHE A 117 9.11 10.03 -6.06
C PHE A 117 8.13 11.20 -6.09
N ASP A 118 8.60 12.38 -6.52
CA ASP A 118 7.77 13.57 -6.72
C ASP A 118 6.90 13.40 -7.96
N LEU A 119 5.61 13.13 -7.76
CA LEU A 119 4.63 12.90 -8.82
C LEU A 119 4.42 14.15 -9.72
N THR A 120 4.74 15.34 -9.24
CA THR A 120 4.62 16.56 -10.06
C THR A 120 5.56 16.55 -11.27
N ARG A 121 6.61 15.71 -11.24
CA ARG A 121 7.51 15.49 -12.38
C ARG A 121 6.79 14.89 -13.60
N LEU A 122 5.69 14.17 -13.37
CA LEU A 122 4.87 13.58 -14.43
C LEU A 122 4.23 14.63 -15.34
N ARG A 123 4.04 15.86 -14.84
CA ARG A 123 3.48 16.98 -15.61
C ARG A 123 4.36 17.42 -16.80
N SER A 124 5.65 17.14 -16.72
CA SER A 124 6.66 17.64 -17.67
C SER A 124 7.24 16.57 -18.59
N VAL A 125 6.68 15.37 -18.60
CA VAL A 125 7.13 14.28 -19.47
C VAL A 125 6.86 14.63 -20.94
N ALA A 126 7.93 14.95 -21.65
CA ALA A 126 7.83 15.41 -23.05
C ALA A 126 7.85 14.26 -24.06
N THR A 127 8.55 13.19 -23.74
CA THR A 127 8.75 12.03 -24.65
C THR A 127 8.54 10.73 -23.88
N PRO A 128 7.28 10.34 -23.62
CA PRO A 128 6.99 9.11 -22.89
C PRO A 128 7.32 7.85 -23.70
N PRO A 129 7.71 6.74 -23.05
CA PRO A 129 7.97 6.64 -21.62
C PRO A 129 9.40 7.06 -21.23
N GLU A 130 9.53 7.70 -20.06
CA GLU A 130 10.82 8.05 -19.47
C GLU A 130 11.25 7.01 -18.42
N THR A 131 12.55 6.92 -18.16
CA THR A 131 13.09 6.19 -16.99
C THR A 131 13.45 7.20 -15.92
N PHE A 132 12.78 7.09 -14.77
CA PHE A 132 12.98 7.99 -13.65
C PHE A 132 14.02 7.44 -12.65
N ALA A 133 14.53 8.33 -11.81
CA ALA A 133 15.22 7.98 -10.58
C ALA A 133 14.37 8.50 -9.40
N ALA A 134 14.46 7.82 -8.26
CA ALA A 134 13.86 8.28 -7.02
C ALA A 134 14.42 9.67 -6.63
N ASP A 135 13.60 10.51 -6.01
CA ASP A 135 14.04 11.80 -5.48
C ASP A 135 14.82 11.60 -4.19
N THR A 136 14.44 10.59 -3.39
CA THR A 136 15.21 10.08 -2.27
C THR A 136 14.92 8.60 -2.04
N VAL A 137 15.81 7.93 -1.32
CA VAL A 137 15.61 6.56 -0.81
C VAL A 137 15.93 6.59 0.68
N TYR A 138 14.94 6.24 1.49
CA TYR A 138 15.07 6.24 2.94
C TYR A 138 15.27 4.81 3.47
N THR A 139 16.38 4.57 4.13
CA THR A 139 16.77 3.26 4.69
C THR A 139 16.93 3.28 6.22
N GLY A 140 16.37 4.29 6.88
CA GLY A 140 16.54 4.54 8.31
C GLY A 140 17.44 5.74 8.59
N ASP A 141 17.51 6.19 9.84
CA ASP A 141 18.21 7.44 10.21
C ASP A 141 19.75 7.28 10.28
N GLY A 142 20.25 6.04 10.16
CA GLY A 142 21.68 5.75 9.98
C GLY A 142 22.55 5.84 11.23
N ASP A 143 21.97 6.09 12.41
CA ASP A 143 22.69 6.11 13.67
C ASP A 143 22.87 4.68 14.25
N ALA A 144 23.91 4.48 15.03
CA ALA A 144 24.21 3.18 15.60
C ALA A 144 23.13 2.73 16.60
N GLY A 145 22.30 1.78 16.20
CA GLY A 145 21.18 1.26 16.99
C GLY A 145 19.82 1.57 16.39
N ASP A 146 19.75 2.33 15.29
CA ASP A 146 18.51 2.60 14.57
C ASP A 146 18.05 1.38 13.78
N LEU A 147 16.75 1.35 13.52
CA LEU A 147 16.15 0.36 12.63
C LEU A 147 16.64 0.61 11.20
N VAL A 148 17.29 -0.38 10.61
CA VAL A 148 17.55 -0.39 9.17
C VAL A 148 16.27 -0.79 8.48
N ILE A 149 15.81 0.05 7.55
CA ILE A 149 14.67 -0.23 6.71
C ILE A 149 15.20 -0.77 5.39
N ASP A 150 15.03 -2.05 5.19
CA ASP A 150 15.48 -2.78 4.00
C ASP A 150 14.29 -3.24 3.15
N SER A 151 13.90 -4.51 3.23
CA SER A 151 12.72 -5.04 2.56
C SER A 151 11.49 -4.89 3.44
N CYS A 152 10.40 -4.35 2.87
CA CYS A 152 9.09 -4.30 3.53
C CYS A 152 8.00 -4.77 2.57
N HIS A 153 7.01 -5.49 3.11
CA HIS A 153 5.95 -6.08 2.30
C HIS A 153 4.90 -5.05 1.89
N ASN A 154 4.39 -4.27 2.87
CA ASN A 154 3.39 -3.23 2.61
C ASN A 154 3.72 -1.91 3.32
N ILE A 155 3.15 -0.82 2.80
CA ILE A 155 3.19 0.53 3.35
C ILE A 155 1.77 1.08 3.47
N ILE A 156 1.43 1.61 4.63
CA ILE A 156 0.16 2.27 4.92
C ILE A 156 0.46 3.73 5.25
N ILE A 157 -0.38 4.67 4.84
CA ILE A 157 -0.24 6.08 5.23
C ILE A 157 -1.53 6.57 5.87
N ASN A 158 -1.40 7.13 7.08
CA ASN A 158 -2.43 7.98 7.66
C ASN A 158 -2.19 9.42 7.16
N GLU A 159 -2.93 9.80 6.14
CA GLU A 159 -2.76 11.10 5.48
C GLU A 159 -3.09 12.28 6.40
N ASN A 160 -3.98 12.10 7.37
CA ASN A 160 -4.35 13.15 8.33
C ASN A 160 -3.16 13.55 9.21
N GLU A 161 -2.31 12.59 9.55
CA GLU A 161 -1.18 12.79 10.44
C GLU A 161 0.16 12.91 9.69
N GLY A 162 0.20 12.54 8.40
CA GLY A 162 1.43 12.50 7.61
C GLY A 162 2.42 11.45 8.12
N ILE A 163 1.90 10.28 8.50
CA ILE A 163 2.70 9.17 9.03
C ILE A 163 2.50 7.93 8.18
N ALA A 164 3.62 7.32 7.75
CA ALA A 164 3.61 6.01 7.14
C ALA A 164 3.88 4.92 8.18
N TYR A 165 3.32 3.75 7.92
CA TYR A 165 3.46 2.52 8.69
C TYR A 165 3.96 1.44 7.74
N LEU A 166 5.19 1.00 7.92
CA LEU A 166 5.76 -0.09 7.15
C LEU A 166 5.48 -1.40 7.87
N VAL A 167 5.03 -2.41 7.16
CA VAL A 167 4.72 -3.72 7.74
C VAL A 167 5.34 -4.84 6.92
N GLY A 168 5.50 -6.01 7.56
CA GLY A 168 6.15 -7.15 6.92
C GLY A 168 7.60 -6.88 6.56
N CYS A 169 8.30 -6.03 7.31
CA CYS A 169 9.71 -5.73 7.09
C CYS A 169 10.61 -6.81 7.72
N ASP A 170 11.84 -6.93 7.24
CA ASP A 170 12.86 -7.76 7.88
C ASP A 170 13.21 -7.25 9.29
N ALA A 171 13.04 -5.95 9.53
CA ALA A 171 13.19 -5.31 10.84
C ALA A 171 11.92 -5.41 11.69
N ALA A 172 12.01 -5.05 12.96
CA ALA A 172 10.91 -4.99 13.94
C ALA A 172 10.10 -6.30 14.03
N ASN A 173 10.72 -7.44 13.77
CA ASN A 173 10.06 -8.76 13.76
C ASN A 173 8.84 -8.85 12.81
N GLY A 174 8.84 -8.05 11.75
CA GLY A 174 7.76 -7.92 10.77
C GLY A 174 6.59 -7.05 11.21
N GLY A 175 6.62 -6.50 12.43
CA GLY A 175 5.61 -5.58 12.93
C GLY A 175 5.77 -4.16 12.36
N PRO A 176 4.83 -3.24 12.66
CA PRO A 176 4.82 -1.91 12.07
C PRO A 176 6.01 -1.04 12.54
N ILE A 177 6.61 -0.35 11.57
CA ILE A 177 7.60 0.71 11.76
C ILE A 177 6.94 2.04 11.40
N PHE A 178 7.11 3.06 12.22
CA PHE A 178 6.44 4.35 12.09
C PHE A 178 7.38 5.39 11.50
N ILE A 179 6.98 6.00 10.38
CA ILE A 179 7.80 6.96 9.62
C ILE A 179 7.06 8.29 9.53
N ASN A 180 7.72 9.36 9.95
CA ASN A 180 7.24 10.71 9.78
C ASN A 180 7.50 11.19 8.35
N LEU A 181 6.46 11.67 7.67
CA LEU A 181 6.48 12.19 6.31
C LEU A 181 6.25 13.70 6.24
N SER A 182 6.42 14.43 7.34
CA SER A 182 6.24 15.90 7.35
C SER A 182 7.14 16.61 6.33
N ASP A 183 8.34 16.07 6.08
CA ASP A 183 9.15 16.36 4.92
C ASP A 183 9.27 15.08 4.08
N PRO A 184 8.55 14.97 2.95
CA PRO A 184 8.57 13.78 2.12
C PRO A 184 9.95 13.39 1.59
N LEU A 185 10.86 14.35 1.44
CA LEU A 185 12.22 14.12 0.95
C LEU A 185 13.23 13.82 2.07
N ALA A 186 12.83 14.00 3.33
CA ALA A 186 13.64 13.70 4.50
C ALA A 186 12.78 12.96 5.57
N PRO A 187 12.26 11.76 5.26
CA PRO A 187 11.52 10.96 6.24
C PRO A 187 12.37 10.65 7.46
N THR A 188 11.74 10.44 8.62
CA THR A 188 12.42 10.05 9.86
C THR A 188 11.67 8.94 10.58
N THR A 189 12.40 8.04 11.25
CA THR A 189 11.80 6.96 12.05
C THR A 189 11.30 7.49 13.39
N LEU A 190 10.04 7.19 13.74
CA LEU A 190 9.42 7.55 15.02
C LEU A 190 9.45 6.42 16.05
N GLY A 191 9.63 5.18 15.60
CA GLY A 191 9.62 3.98 16.44
C GLY A 191 9.05 2.78 15.70
N SER A 192 8.80 1.70 16.44
CA SER A 192 8.23 0.46 15.92
C SER A 192 7.46 -0.30 16.99
N TYR A 193 6.69 -1.30 16.57
CA TYR A 193 6.01 -2.25 17.44
C TYR A 193 6.24 -3.67 16.94
N SER A 194 6.73 -4.56 17.80
CA SER A 194 7.18 -5.91 17.42
C SER A 194 6.56 -7.03 18.26
N ASP A 195 5.66 -6.71 19.21
CA ASP A 195 5.20 -7.68 20.23
C ASP A 195 4.29 -8.78 19.65
N ASP A 196 3.59 -8.49 18.53
CA ASP A 196 2.66 -9.43 17.91
C ASP A 196 3.22 -10.11 16.64
N GLY A 197 4.48 -9.89 16.32
CA GLY A 197 5.18 -10.50 15.19
C GLY A 197 4.78 -9.91 13.83
N TYR A 198 4.84 -10.74 12.79
CA TYR A 198 4.66 -10.33 11.41
C TYR A 198 3.25 -9.80 11.13
N THR A 199 3.18 -8.61 10.59
CA THR A 199 1.97 -8.00 10.04
C THR A 199 2.07 -8.01 8.51
N HIS A 200 1.13 -8.67 7.84
CA HIS A 200 1.11 -8.72 6.38
C HIS A 200 0.65 -7.40 5.79
N ASP A 201 -0.48 -6.92 6.25
CA ASP A 201 -1.09 -5.66 5.80
C ASP A 201 -1.86 -5.01 6.96
N ALA A 202 -2.20 -3.73 6.83
CA ALA A 202 -2.98 -3.01 7.81
C ALA A 202 -3.71 -1.81 7.19
N GLN A 203 -4.67 -1.29 7.93
CA GLN A 203 -5.16 0.08 7.71
C GLN A 203 -5.01 0.88 9.00
N VAL A 204 -4.59 2.14 8.86
CA VAL A 204 -4.50 3.10 9.97
C VAL A 204 -5.36 4.30 9.65
N ILE A 205 -6.18 4.68 10.62
CA ILE A 205 -7.10 5.82 10.51
C ILE A 205 -6.97 6.72 11.73
N THR A 206 -7.23 8.01 11.57
CA THR A 206 -7.58 8.86 12.70
C THR A 206 -9.05 8.60 12.98
N TYR A 207 -9.33 7.87 14.07
CA TYR A 207 -10.67 7.36 14.36
C TYR A 207 -11.61 8.50 14.78
N ASP A 208 -12.73 8.67 14.09
CA ASP A 208 -13.74 9.70 14.36
C ASP A 208 -15.06 9.16 14.92
N GLY A 209 -15.11 7.87 15.26
CA GLY A 209 -16.26 7.20 15.84
C GLY A 209 -16.94 6.25 14.84
N PRO A 210 -18.12 5.68 15.21
CA PRO A 210 -18.84 5.96 16.44
C PRO A 210 -18.27 5.20 17.64
N ASP A 211 -17.86 5.92 18.65
CA ASP A 211 -17.74 5.29 19.96
C ASP A 211 -19.15 4.88 20.42
N VAL A 212 -19.28 3.66 20.87
CA VAL A 212 -20.46 3.29 21.66
C VAL A 212 -20.42 4.19 22.87
N ALA A 213 -21.39 5.09 23.01
CA ALA A 213 -21.50 5.92 24.19
C ALA A 213 -21.35 4.98 25.39
N PRO A 214 -20.44 5.29 26.33
CA PRO A 214 -20.23 4.40 27.47
C PRO A 214 -21.59 4.17 28.12
N ASP A 215 -22.01 2.91 28.23
CA ASP A 215 -23.15 2.55 29.05
C ASP A 215 -22.91 3.26 30.38
N PRO A 216 -23.81 4.13 30.84
CA PRO A 216 -23.63 4.88 32.10
C PRO A 216 -23.34 3.94 33.28
N ASN A 217 -23.55 2.64 33.12
CA ASN A 217 -23.18 1.61 34.08
C ASN A 217 -21.78 0.98 33.82
N THR A 218 -21.11 1.33 32.72
CA THR A 218 -19.77 0.84 32.39
C THR A 218 -18.78 1.98 32.54
N THR A 219 -18.34 2.23 33.75
CA THR A 219 -17.29 3.21 34.03
C THR A 219 -15.94 2.68 33.51
N GLY A 220 -15.30 3.43 32.63
CA GLY A 220 -13.90 3.19 32.25
C GLY A 220 -13.64 2.65 30.86
N ILE A 221 -14.63 2.63 29.93
CA ILE A 221 -14.32 2.40 28.52
C ILE A 221 -13.71 3.69 27.96
N PRO A 222 -12.44 3.65 27.49
CA PRO A 222 -11.82 4.83 26.90
C PRO A 222 -12.50 5.21 25.59
N THR A 223 -12.62 6.50 25.31
CA THR A 223 -12.94 6.96 23.96
C THR A 223 -11.71 6.81 23.08
N TYR A 224 -11.91 6.39 21.84
CA TYR A 224 -10.86 6.31 20.81
C TYR A 224 -11.00 7.41 19.75
N VAL A 225 -12.02 8.24 19.84
CA VAL A 225 -12.19 9.38 18.93
C VAL A 225 -10.98 10.30 18.98
N GLY A 226 -10.41 10.63 17.82
CA GLY A 226 -9.21 11.44 17.67
C GLY A 226 -7.90 10.68 17.85
N ARG A 227 -7.95 9.35 18.05
CA ARG A 227 -6.75 8.51 18.14
C ARG A 227 -6.43 7.86 16.79
N GLU A 228 -5.18 7.56 16.58
CA GLU A 228 -4.75 6.75 15.46
C GLU A 228 -4.95 5.27 15.80
N ILE A 229 -5.87 4.64 15.09
CA ILE A 229 -6.20 3.22 15.27
C ILE A 229 -5.72 2.44 14.06
N MET A 230 -4.91 1.42 14.33
CA MET A 230 -4.43 0.47 13.35
C MET A 230 -5.17 -0.86 13.52
N VAL A 231 -5.71 -1.40 12.43
CA VAL A 231 -6.12 -2.80 12.36
C VAL A 231 -5.12 -3.53 11.47
N ALA A 232 -4.38 -4.44 12.08
CA ALA A 232 -3.30 -5.19 11.47
C ALA A 232 -3.75 -6.62 11.17
N SER A 233 -3.51 -7.07 9.95
CA SER A 233 -3.69 -8.45 9.49
C SER A 233 -2.39 -9.22 9.70
N ASN A 234 -2.32 -9.97 10.80
CA ASN A 234 -1.14 -10.73 11.14
C ASN A 234 -1.25 -12.15 10.57
N GLY A 235 -0.76 -12.30 9.32
CA GLY A 235 -0.64 -13.58 8.64
C GLY A 235 0.58 -14.37 9.15
N SER A 236 0.47 -15.68 9.26
CA SER A 236 1.57 -16.50 9.74
C SER A 236 1.65 -17.82 9.00
N PHE A 237 2.78 -18.10 8.38
CA PHE A 237 3.07 -19.43 7.85
C PHE A 237 3.36 -20.41 8.99
N GLY A 238 2.30 -21.05 9.52
CA GLY A 238 2.40 -22.05 10.59
C GLY A 238 2.20 -21.50 12.01
N GLY A 239 1.80 -20.24 12.16
CA GLY A 239 1.39 -19.64 13.42
C GLY A 239 -0.15 -19.53 13.54
N VAL A 240 -0.61 -18.59 14.33
CA VAL A 240 -2.03 -18.26 14.49
C VAL A 240 -2.31 -16.98 13.74
N ASP A 241 -3.09 -17.08 12.66
CA ASP A 241 -3.58 -15.94 11.93
C ASP A 241 -4.62 -15.18 12.75
N LYS A 242 -4.47 -13.86 12.80
CA LYS A 242 -5.25 -13.00 13.67
C LYS A 242 -5.32 -11.57 13.15
N LEU A 243 -6.31 -10.83 13.65
CA LEU A 243 -6.31 -9.38 13.57
C LEU A 243 -5.84 -8.79 14.90
N ILE A 244 -5.00 -7.77 14.83
CA ILE A 244 -4.56 -6.99 15.98
C ILE A 244 -5.07 -5.58 15.84
N ILE A 245 -5.70 -5.05 16.89
CA ILE A 245 -6.14 -3.66 16.94
C ILE A 245 -5.23 -2.92 17.90
N LEU A 246 -4.56 -1.88 17.39
CA LEU A 246 -3.59 -1.07 18.13
C LEU A 246 -4.04 0.40 18.18
N ASP A 247 -3.86 1.03 19.33
CA ASP A 247 -3.77 2.48 19.46
C ASP A 247 -2.30 2.86 19.23
N VAL A 248 -2.02 3.46 18.07
CA VAL A 248 -0.69 3.86 17.63
C VAL A 248 -0.48 5.39 17.73
N THR A 249 -1.36 6.10 18.44
CA THR A 249 -1.26 7.55 18.65
C THR A 249 0.08 7.96 19.24
N ASN A 250 0.55 7.21 20.23
CA ASN A 250 1.88 7.40 20.78
C ASN A 250 2.86 6.38 20.20
N LYS A 251 3.71 6.82 19.26
CA LYS A 251 4.66 5.97 18.55
C LYS A 251 5.72 5.33 19.45
N SER A 252 5.96 5.92 20.63
CA SER A 252 6.90 5.38 21.63
C SER A 252 6.25 4.44 22.64
N SER A 253 4.91 4.33 22.63
CA SER A 253 4.15 3.53 23.59
C SER A 253 2.83 3.09 23.00
N VAL A 254 2.92 2.13 22.09
CA VAL A 254 1.76 1.52 21.41
C VAL A 254 0.93 0.71 22.42
N THR A 255 -0.39 0.80 22.32
CA THR A 255 -1.30 0.07 23.17
C THR A 255 -2.12 -0.93 22.35
N LYS A 256 -2.01 -2.22 22.66
CA LYS A 256 -2.90 -3.22 22.07
C LYS A 256 -4.29 -3.10 22.69
N ILE A 257 -5.28 -2.79 21.83
CA ILE A 257 -6.69 -2.67 22.21
C ILE A 257 -7.34 -4.05 22.22
N ALA A 258 -7.12 -4.84 21.15
CA ALA A 258 -7.71 -6.17 21.02
C ALA A 258 -6.88 -7.07 20.12
N GLU A 259 -7.11 -8.36 20.31
CA GLU A 259 -6.67 -9.44 19.43
C GLU A 259 -7.90 -10.25 19.05
N ILE A 260 -8.09 -10.50 17.76
CA ILE A 260 -9.24 -11.23 17.23
C ILE A 260 -8.74 -12.44 16.47
N THR A 261 -9.10 -13.62 16.96
CA THR A 261 -8.93 -14.90 16.27
C THR A 261 -10.28 -15.34 15.70
N TYR A 262 -10.25 -16.11 14.63
CA TYR A 262 -11.45 -16.54 13.92
C TYR A 262 -11.36 -18.03 13.54
N SER A 263 -12.51 -18.61 13.18
CA SER A 263 -12.56 -20.03 12.82
C SER A 263 -12.02 -20.26 11.41
N GLN A 264 -11.25 -21.34 11.25
CA GLN A 264 -10.67 -21.78 9.97
C GLN A 264 -9.75 -20.71 9.32
N PRO A 265 -8.76 -20.21 10.07
CA PRO A 265 -7.81 -19.26 9.50
C PRO A 265 -7.00 -19.93 8.38
N GLY A 266 -6.83 -19.23 7.26
CA GLY A 266 -5.93 -19.62 6.20
C GLY A 266 -4.68 -18.76 6.25
N TYR A 267 -4.83 -17.47 5.90
CA TYR A 267 -3.79 -16.46 6.01
C TYR A 267 -4.46 -15.09 6.15
N ALA A 268 -4.29 -14.44 7.29
CA ALA A 268 -4.80 -13.10 7.54
C ALA A 268 -4.13 -12.12 6.58
N HIS A 269 -4.88 -11.68 5.55
CA HIS A 269 -4.29 -11.01 4.39
C HIS A 269 -4.40 -9.50 4.48
N GLN A 270 -5.58 -8.97 4.30
CA GLN A 270 -5.82 -7.53 4.23
C GLN A 270 -7.23 -7.17 4.66
N GLY A 271 -7.51 -5.89 4.89
CA GLY A 271 -8.85 -5.43 5.17
C GLY A 271 -8.96 -3.91 5.07
N TRP A 272 -10.19 -3.42 5.11
CA TRP A 272 -10.49 -2.00 4.97
C TRP A 272 -11.69 -1.60 5.84
N PHE A 273 -11.60 -0.43 6.47
CA PHE A 273 -12.73 0.14 7.20
C PHE A 273 -13.84 0.60 6.25
N THR A 274 -15.09 0.51 6.70
CA THR A 274 -16.17 1.28 6.10
C THR A 274 -15.98 2.78 6.39
N ASP A 275 -16.52 3.66 5.52
CA ASP A 275 -16.37 5.12 5.64
C ASP A 275 -16.88 5.67 6.98
N ASP A 276 -17.83 4.98 7.62
CA ASP A 276 -18.37 5.33 8.95
C ASP A 276 -17.58 4.69 10.11
N HIS A 277 -16.45 4.04 9.84
CA HIS A 277 -15.57 3.33 10.75
C HIS A 277 -16.23 2.24 11.63
N ARG A 278 -17.47 1.83 11.29
CA ARG A 278 -18.22 0.83 12.09
C ARG A 278 -17.76 -0.58 11.87
N TYR A 279 -17.26 -0.88 10.67
CA TYR A 279 -16.90 -2.22 10.29
C TYR A 279 -15.52 -2.20 9.63
N PHE A 280 -14.77 -3.25 9.89
CA PHE A 280 -13.55 -3.57 9.16
C PHE A 280 -13.85 -4.80 8.29
N ILE A 281 -13.82 -4.65 6.97
CA ILE A 281 -14.03 -5.73 6.02
C ILE A 281 -12.70 -6.41 5.84
N PHE A 282 -12.62 -7.68 6.23
CA PHE A 282 -11.40 -8.43 6.31
C PHE A 282 -11.38 -9.58 5.30
N GLY A 283 -10.24 -9.79 4.65
CA GLY A 283 -9.97 -10.88 3.73
C GLY A 283 -8.98 -11.88 4.32
N ASP A 284 -9.37 -13.15 4.35
CA ASP A 284 -8.49 -14.30 4.61
C ASP A 284 -8.27 -15.03 3.30
N ILE A 285 -7.03 -15.29 2.94
CA ILE A 285 -6.71 -16.19 1.83
C ILE A 285 -6.31 -17.54 2.40
N SER A 286 -7.22 -18.49 2.36
CA SER A 286 -6.84 -19.91 2.47
C SER A 286 -5.75 -20.14 1.45
N CYS A 287 -4.56 -20.58 1.87
CA CYS A 287 -3.42 -20.80 1.01
C CYS A 287 -3.87 -21.51 -0.28
N CYS A 288 -4.22 -20.71 -1.28
CA CYS A 288 -4.46 -21.20 -2.61
C CYS A 288 -3.10 -21.68 -3.09
N VAL A 289 -2.90 -22.98 -2.95
CA VAL A 289 -1.90 -23.66 -3.79
C VAL A 289 -2.33 -23.34 -5.21
N LEU A 290 -1.74 -22.28 -5.78
CA LEU A 290 -1.72 -22.06 -7.20
C LEU A 290 -1.01 -23.29 -7.80
N ARG A 291 -1.78 -24.35 -8.03
CA ARG A 291 -1.34 -25.41 -8.95
C ARG A 291 -1.31 -24.76 -10.31
N ARG A 292 -0.10 -24.40 -10.74
CA ARG A 292 0.17 -24.14 -12.16
C ARG A 292 -0.14 -25.37 -13.00
#